data_5a9c4356023e5742d110a8d6499bf20e
#
_entry.id   5a9c4356023e5742d110a8d6499bf20e
#
_cell.length_a   1.000
_cell.length_b   1.000
_cell.length_c   1.000
_cell.angle_alpha   90.00
_cell.angle_beta   90.00
_cell.angle_gamma   90.00
#
_symmetry.space_group_name_H-M   'P 1'
#
loop_
_entity.id
_entity.type
_entity.pdbx_description
1 polymer ?
#
loop_
_entity_poly.entity_id
_entity_poly.type
_entity_poly.pdbx_seq_one_letter_code
_entity_poly.pdbx_strand_id
1 'polypeptide(L)'
;INGNRLFDPYLIIDVEGISIGIIGLASSFIHSELYVQKPSEVLDELIGEVDNQSDVLVLMFDSEETDITTLQTSRYPIDLVIRSKSKTRSNDGGKRNIPAYSCGDRGKYLFQFDITIAEPNKEFIDIAVYENQVSQSEKKLNKMRQGNLMTDLHNLYKDDPRTLTKISTYESQIESAKTIIGSSINTIRMNRHELSKTVIDRPDILQI
;
A
#
# COMPACT_ATOMS: atom_id res chain seq x y z
N ILE A 1 -38.04 1.40 -4.09
CA ILE A 1 -36.72 0.76 -3.94
C ILE A 1 -36.93 -0.37 -2.99
N ASN A 2 -36.72 -1.63 -3.42
CA ASN A 2 -37.16 -2.82 -2.69
C ASN A 2 -36.19 -3.23 -1.55
N GLY A 3 -35.21 -2.40 -1.20
CA GLY A 3 -34.21 -2.70 -0.17
C GLY A 3 -33.22 -3.82 -0.51
N ASN A 4 -33.26 -4.35 -1.75
CA ASN A 4 -32.35 -5.37 -2.18
C ASN A 4 -30.99 -4.80 -2.53
N ARG A 5 -29.90 -5.45 -2.14
CA ARG A 5 -28.55 -5.14 -2.60
C ARG A 5 -28.45 -5.39 -4.10
N LEU A 6 -27.75 -4.49 -4.81
CA LEU A 6 -27.52 -4.62 -6.26
C LEU A 6 -26.37 -5.56 -6.57
N PHE A 7 -25.40 -5.66 -5.67
CA PHE A 7 -24.18 -6.45 -5.82
C PHE A 7 -23.93 -7.27 -4.56
N ASP A 8 -23.18 -8.34 -4.71
CA ASP A 8 -22.68 -9.10 -3.57
C ASP A 8 -21.77 -8.17 -2.73
N PRO A 9 -21.91 -8.18 -1.40
CA PRO A 9 -21.21 -7.24 -0.54
C PRO A 9 -19.70 -7.51 -0.45
N TYR A 10 -19.31 -8.77 -0.67
CA TYR A 10 -17.91 -9.21 -0.66
C TYR A 10 -17.77 -10.50 -1.50
N LEU A 11 -16.51 -10.84 -1.76
CA LEU A 11 -16.10 -12.08 -2.42
C LEU A 11 -14.99 -12.74 -1.61
N ILE A 12 -15.04 -14.05 -1.44
CA ILE A 12 -13.92 -14.85 -0.92
C ILE A 12 -13.37 -15.68 -2.07
N ILE A 13 -12.07 -15.62 -2.29
CA ILE A 13 -11.36 -16.44 -3.27
C ILE A 13 -10.26 -17.25 -2.57
N ASP A 14 -10.08 -18.49 -2.97
CA ASP A 14 -8.95 -19.31 -2.55
C ASP A 14 -7.86 -19.28 -3.61
N VAL A 15 -6.64 -19.00 -3.18
CA VAL A 15 -5.46 -19.04 -4.03
C VAL A 15 -4.40 -19.89 -3.32
N GLU A 16 -4.22 -21.11 -3.79
CA GLU A 16 -3.24 -22.06 -3.25
C GLU A 16 -3.40 -22.32 -1.74
N GLY A 17 -4.63 -22.32 -1.25
CA GLY A 17 -4.95 -22.56 0.16
C GLY A 17 -4.93 -21.31 1.03
N ILE A 18 -4.76 -20.13 0.44
CA ILE A 18 -4.90 -18.83 1.09
C ILE A 18 -6.25 -18.22 0.72
N SER A 19 -7.07 -17.94 1.71
CA SER A 19 -8.39 -17.31 1.53
C SER A 19 -8.26 -15.79 1.49
N ILE A 20 -8.63 -15.17 0.37
CA ILE A 20 -8.60 -13.72 0.18
C ILE A 20 -10.03 -13.18 0.18
N GLY A 21 -10.35 -12.37 1.20
CA GLY A 21 -11.59 -11.61 1.29
C GLY A 21 -11.49 -10.28 0.56
N ILE A 22 -12.45 -9.97 -0.29
CA ILE A 22 -12.50 -8.72 -1.04
C ILE A 22 -13.82 -8.02 -0.78
N ILE A 23 -13.76 -6.83 -0.18
CA ILE A 23 -14.93 -5.96 0.03
C ILE A 23 -14.85 -4.79 -0.96
N GLY A 24 -15.95 -4.53 -1.68
CA GLY A 24 -16.09 -3.39 -2.57
C GLY A 24 -16.92 -2.28 -1.94
N LEU A 25 -16.36 -1.06 -1.80
CA LEU A 25 -17.05 0.10 -1.25
C LEU A 25 -16.94 1.33 -2.15
N ALA A 26 -17.94 2.21 -2.02
CA ALA A 26 -17.89 3.57 -2.57
C ALA A 26 -18.22 4.59 -1.48
N SER A 27 -17.61 5.78 -1.57
CA SER A 27 -18.03 6.92 -0.76
C SER A 27 -19.49 7.25 -1.00
N SER A 28 -20.18 7.71 0.02
CA SER A 28 -21.58 8.07 -0.06
C SER A 28 -21.81 9.15 -1.13
N PHE A 29 -22.83 8.97 -1.95
CA PHE A 29 -23.29 9.97 -2.93
C PHE A 29 -24.81 9.99 -3.01
N ILE A 30 -25.35 11.08 -3.52
CA ILE A 30 -26.80 11.24 -3.67
C ILE A 30 -27.21 10.76 -5.06
N HIS A 31 -28.16 9.82 -5.11
CA HIS A 31 -28.77 9.33 -6.33
C HIS A 31 -30.27 9.18 -6.15
N SER A 32 -31.06 9.51 -7.20
CA SER A 32 -32.51 9.50 -7.11
C SER A 32 -33.15 8.12 -6.95
N GLU A 33 -32.46 7.08 -7.42
CA GLU A 33 -32.98 5.71 -7.47
C GLU A 33 -32.20 4.74 -6.57
N LEU A 34 -31.04 5.17 -6.04
CA LEU A 34 -30.16 4.33 -5.24
C LEU A 34 -29.96 4.91 -3.85
N TYR A 35 -30.06 4.08 -2.86
CA TYR A 35 -29.57 4.40 -1.52
C TYR A 35 -28.15 3.89 -1.36
N VAL A 36 -27.21 4.78 -1.12
CA VAL A 36 -25.79 4.43 -0.89
C VAL A 36 -25.49 4.62 0.59
N GLN A 37 -25.23 3.51 1.25
CA GLN A 37 -24.87 3.50 2.68
C GLN A 37 -23.50 4.17 2.90
N LYS A 38 -23.27 4.64 4.12
CA LYS A 38 -21.94 5.15 4.48
C LYS A 38 -20.94 3.99 4.56
N PRO A 39 -19.71 4.18 4.08
CA PRO A 39 -18.69 3.12 4.12
C PRO A 39 -18.44 2.54 5.50
N SER A 40 -18.43 3.37 6.54
CA SER A 40 -18.26 2.90 7.92
C SER A 40 -19.38 1.99 8.40
N GLU A 41 -20.64 2.31 8.07
CA GLU A 41 -21.80 1.49 8.45
C GLU A 41 -21.73 0.11 7.78
N VAL A 42 -21.32 0.06 6.50
CA VAL A 42 -21.16 -1.20 5.77
C VAL A 42 -19.99 -2.01 6.32
N LEU A 43 -18.88 -1.37 6.63
CA LEU A 43 -17.72 -2.06 7.23
C LEU A 43 -18.08 -2.63 8.60
N ASP A 44 -18.76 -1.89 9.46
CA ASP A 44 -19.19 -2.37 10.78
C ASP A 44 -20.09 -3.62 10.68
N GLU A 45 -20.89 -3.73 9.62
CA GLU A 45 -21.74 -4.89 9.36
C GLU A 45 -20.97 -6.12 8.84
N LEU A 46 -19.99 -5.92 7.94
CA LEU A 46 -19.42 -6.99 7.14
C LEU A 46 -18.03 -7.44 7.61
N ILE A 47 -17.27 -6.54 8.22
CA ILE A 47 -15.84 -6.77 8.44
C ILE A 47 -15.55 -8.03 9.25
N GLY A 48 -16.32 -8.27 10.31
CA GLY A 48 -16.12 -9.44 11.16
C GLY A 48 -16.49 -10.76 10.48
N GLU A 49 -17.47 -10.74 9.57
CA GLU A 49 -17.85 -11.93 8.79
C GLU A 49 -16.77 -12.29 7.77
N VAL A 50 -16.23 -11.28 7.07
CA VAL A 50 -15.22 -11.49 6.03
C VAL A 50 -13.86 -11.83 6.64
N ASP A 51 -13.46 -11.16 7.70
CA ASP A 51 -12.21 -11.42 8.44
C ASP A 51 -12.14 -12.87 8.95
N ASN A 52 -13.25 -13.38 9.50
CA ASN A 52 -13.32 -14.76 9.96
C ASN A 52 -13.23 -15.83 8.85
N GLN A 53 -13.38 -15.44 7.59
CA GLN A 53 -13.37 -16.33 6.42
C GLN A 53 -12.14 -16.12 5.53
N SER A 54 -11.25 -15.19 5.85
CA SER A 54 -10.11 -14.85 5.01
C SER A 54 -8.81 -14.73 5.80
N ASP A 55 -7.71 -15.12 5.16
CA ASP A 55 -6.35 -14.94 5.64
C ASP A 55 -5.81 -13.56 5.27
N VAL A 56 -6.35 -12.95 4.20
CA VAL A 56 -6.03 -11.60 3.72
C VAL A 56 -7.31 -10.87 3.40
N LEU A 57 -7.47 -9.66 3.91
CA LEU A 57 -8.62 -8.81 3.66
C LEU A 57 -8.25 -7.58 2.81
N VAL A 58 -8.80 -7.54 1.60
CA VAL A 58 -8.58 -6.46 0.62
C VAL A 58 -9.83 -5.58 0.52
N LEU A 59 -9.66 -4.28 0.67
CA LEU A 59 -10.71 -3.31 0.43
C LEU A 59 -10.50 -2.61 -0.92
N MET A 60 -11.42 -2.79 -1.86
CA MET A 60 -11.50 -2.01 -3.09
C MET A 60 -12.41 -0.80 -2.83
N PHE A 61 -11.85 0.41 -2.85
CA PHE A 61 -12.54 1.59 -2.37
C PHE A 61 -12.56 2.74 -3.38
N ASP A 62 -13.73 3.03 -3.91
CA ASP A 62 -13.97 4.27 -4.65
C ASP A 62 -14.19 5.42 -3.64
N SER A 63 -13.10 6.00 -3.15
CA SER A 63 -13.08 6.81 -1.92
C SER A 63 -12.72 8.26 -2.14
N GLU A 64 -13.37 9.12 -1.35
CA GLU A 64 -12.88 10.47 -1.08
C GLU A 64 -11.76 10.43 -0.01
N GLU A 65 -10.96 11.51 0.09
CA GLU A 65 -9.84 11.58 1.05
C GLU A 65 -10.29 11.53 2.52
N THR A 66 -11.48 12.07 2.81
CA THR A 66 -12.06 12.03 4.16
C THR A 66 -12.35 10.62 4.62
N ASP A 67 -12.87 9.76 3.72
CA ASP A 67 -13.20 8.38 4.05
C ASP A 67 -11.95 7.55 4.30
N ILE A 68 -10.89 7.77 3.51
CA ILE A 68 -9.59 7.14 3.75
C ILE A 68 -8.99 7.59 5.08
N THR A 69 -9.09 8.87 5.43
CA THR A 69 -8.60 9.36 6.71
C THR A 69 -9.34 8.68 7.87
N THR A 70 -10.65 8.54 7.76
CA THR A 70 -11.48 7.83 8.74
C THR A 70 -11.07 6.36 8.83
N LEU A 71 -10.89 5.68 7.70
CA LEU A 71 -10.46 4.29 7.64
C LEU A 71 -9.08 4.09 8.32
N GLN A 72 -8.12 4.98 8.06
CA GLN A 72 -6.77 4.91 8.64
C GLN A 72 -6.73 5.16 10.16
N THR A 73 -7.74 5.81 10.70
CA THR A 73 -7.88 6.01 12.16
C THR A 73 -8.68 4.91 12.83
N SER A 74 -9.39 4.08 12.06
CA SER A 74 -10.11 2.91 12.55
C SER A 74 -9.14 1.75 12.82
N ARG A 75 -9.64 0.74 13.54
CA ARG A 75 -8.90 -0.50 13.82
C ARG A 75 -9.50 -1.68 13.05
N TYR A 76 -9.96 -1.44 11.83
CA TYR A 76 -10.45 -2.53 10.99
C TYR A 76 -9.30 -3.46 10.59
N PRO A 77 -9.50 -4.77 10.59
CA PRO A 77 -8.51 -5.77 10.19
C PRO A 77 -8.38 -5.83 8.65
N ILE A 78 -8.04 -4.70 8.04
CA ILE A 78 -7.86 -4.58 6.59
C ILE A 78 -6.36 -4.57 6.29
N ASP A 79 -5.92 -5.49 5.45
CA ASP A 79 -4.51 -5.66 5.09
C ASP A 79 -4.08 -4.76 3.94
N LEU A 80 -4.99 -4.50 3.00
CA LEU A 80 -4.68 -3.75 1.78
C LEU A 80 -5.90 -2.95 1.32
N VAL A 81 -5.68 -1.69 0.95
CA VAL A 81 -6.70 -0.84 0.30
C VAL A 81 -6.26 -0.49 -1.12
N ILE A 82 -7.13 -0.78 -2.10
CA ILE A 82 -6.98 -0.36 -3.50
C ILE A 82 -8.00 0.74 -3.78
N ARG A 83 -7.52 1.93 -4.13
CA ARG A 83 -8.34 3.12 -4.35
C ARG A 83 -8.52 3.45 -5.84
N SER A 84 -9.71 3.86 -6.23
CA SER A 84 -9.99 4.26 -7.62
C SER A 84 -9.81 5.76 -7.89
N LYS A 85 -10.13 6.64 -6.94
CA LYS A 85 -10.26 8.10 -7.14
C LYS A 85 -9.09 8.98 -6.71
N SER A 86 -7.98 8.47 -6.26
CA SER A 86 -6.92 9.35 -5.80
C SER A 86 -6.16 10.00 -6.95
N LYS A 87 -6.11 11.33 -6.96
CA LYS A 87 -5.24 12.11 -7.86
C LYS A 87 -3.77 12.03 -7.47
N THR A 88 -3.49 11.74 -6.21
CA THR A 88 -2.15 11.51 -5.68
C THR A 88 -1.79 10.05 -5.89
N ARG A 89 -0.69 9.82 -6.58
CA ARG A 89 -0.04 8.51 -6.70
C ARG A 89 0.60 8.19 -5.36
N SER A 90 -0.22 7.80 -4.38
CA SER A 90 0.29 7.60 -3.04
C SER A 90 0.95 6.24 -2.92
N ASN A 91 2.24 6.27 -2.68
CA ASN A 91 2.95 5.24 -1.94
C ASN A 91 2.81 5.55 -0.44
N ASP A 92 1.60 5.78 0.05
CA ASP A 92 1.40 6.19 1.44
C ASP A 92 1.48 5.01 2.42
N GLY A 93 1.84 3.82 1.93
CA GLY A 93 1.96 2.61 2.74
C GLY A 93 2.91 2.69 3.94
N GLY A 94 3.75 3.72 4.07
CA GLY A 94 4.74 3.77 5.13
C GLY A 94 4.44 4.67 6.32
N LYS A 95 3.34 5.41 6.29
CA LYS A 95 2.99 6.35 7.37
C LYS A 95 1.65 6.10 8.04
N ARG A 96 0.87 5.16 7.52
CA ARG A 96 -0.48 4.84 7.97
C ARG A 96 -0.57 3.36 8.32
N ASN A 97 -1.49 3.02 9.22
CA ASN A 97 -1.64 1.66 9.73
C ASN A 97 -2.05 0.63 8.66
N ILE A 98 -2.74 1.06 7.58
CA ILE A 98 -3.21 0.19 6.51
C ILE A 98 -2.57 0.62 5.18
N PRO A 99 -1.85 -0.27 4.46
CA PRO A 99 -1.32 0.03 3.13
C PRO A 99 -2.44 0.41 2.15
N ALA A 100 -2.36 1.60 1.54
CA ALA A 100 -3.39 2.10 0.62
C ALA A 100 -2.75 2.64 -0.66
N TYR A 101 -3.21 2.15 -1.83
CA TYR A 101 -2.60 2.45 -3.12
C TYR A 101 -3.64 2.92 -4.13
N SER A 102 -3.21 3.82 -5.03
CA SER A 102 -3.98 4.23 -6.20
C SER A 102 -3.10 4.30 -7.44
N CYS A 103 -3.54 3.70 -8.53
CA CYS A 103 -2.87 3.77 -9.84
C CYS A 103 -3.03 5.15 -10.50
N GLY A 104 -3.86 6.03 -9.95
CA GLY A 104 -4.28 7.29 -10.57
C GLY A 104 -5.36 7.06 -11.63
N ASP A 105 -5.67 8.13 -12.38
CA ASP A 105 -6.86 8.21 -13.25
C ASP A 105 -6.59 8.03 -14.76
N ARG A 106 -5.34 7.79 -15.18
CA ARG A 106 -4.95 7.85 -16.60
C ARG A 106 -4.50 6.52 -17.22
N GLY A 107 -4.63 5.41 -16.51
CA GLY A 107 -4.21 4.10 -16.98
C GLY A 107 -2.72 4.00 -17.39
N LYS A 108 -1.86 4.85 -16.82
CA LYS A 108 -0.42 4.88 -17.17
C LYS A 108 0.41 3.84 -16.43
N TYR A 109 -0.13 3.26 -15.38
CA TYR A 109 0.61 2.37 -14.49
C TYR A 109 -0.20 1.12 -14.19
N LEU A 110 0.50 0.01 -14.10
CA LEU A 110 0.05 -1.21 -13.48
C LEU A 110 0.75 -1.35 -12.14
N PHE A 111 0.00 -1.67 -11.09
CA PHE A 111 0.56 -2.05 -9.80
C PHE A 111 0.49 -3.57 -9.64
N GLN A 112 1.62 -4.15 -9.34
CA GLN A 112 1.75 -5.55 -8.97
C GLN A 112 2.04 -5.62 -7.48
N PHE A 113 1.27 -6.41 -6.75
CA PHE A 113 1.50 -6.65 -5.33
C PHE A 113 2.06 -8.07 -5.15
N ASP A 114 3.26 -8.16 -4.61
CA ASP A 114 3.84 -9.41 -4.16
C ASP A 114 3.54 -9.53 -2.66
N ILE A 115 2.71 -10.48 -2.28
CA ILE A 115 2.25 -10.69 -0.91
C ILE A 115 2.89 -11.98 -0.39
N THR A 116 3.57 -11.90 0.75
CA THR A 116 4.13 -13.06 1.44
C THR A 116 3.40 -13.22 2.77
N ILE A 117 2.83 -14.39 2.99
CA ILE A 117 2.13 -14.76 4.22
C ILE A 117 2.91 -15.88 4.88
N ALA A 118 3.49 -15.61 6.04
CA ALA A 118 4.18 -16.61 6.84
C ALA A 118 3.31 -17.08 8.02
N GLU A 119 2.53 -16.17 8.60
CA GLU A 119 1.59 -16.48 9.69
C GLU A 119 0.25 -15.79 9.41
N PRO A 120 -0.87 -16.56 9.35
CA PRO A 120 -2.21 -15.98 9.28
C PRO A 120 -2.48 -15.01 10.44
N ASN A 121 -3.32 -14.02 10.24
CA ASN A 121 -3.73 -13.03 11.25
C ASN A 121 -2.59 -12.16 11.82
N LYS A 122 -1.42 -12.10 11.19
CA LYS A 122 -0.37 -11.15 11.50
C LYS A 122 -0.41 -9.96 10.56
N GLU A 123 -0.05 -8.81 11.10
CA GLU A 123 -0.02 -7.53 10.40
C GLU A 123 0.88 -7.59 9.16
N PHE A 124 0.42 -7.00 8.06
CA PHE A 124 1.19 -6.87 6.84
C PHE A 124 2.02 -5.58 6.85
N ILE A 125 3.28 -5.71 6.51
CA ILE A 125 4.20 -4.58 6.39
C ILE A 125 4.54 -4.33 4.91
N ASP A 126 4.34 -3.10 4.43
CA ASP A 126 4.84 -2.69 3.11
C ASP A 126 6.36 -2.50 3.16
N ILE A 127 7.09 -3.53 2.75
CA ILE A 127 8.55 -3.50 2.76
C ILE A 127 9.13 -2.58 1.69
N ALA A 128 8.43 -2.27 0.61
CA ALA A 128 8.92 -1.40 -0.45
C ALA A 128 9.22 0.03 0.06
N VAL A 129 8.48 0.51 1.04
CA VAL A 129 8.71 1.80 1.70
C VAL A 129 10.07 1.82 2.40
N TYR A 130 10.36 0.79 3.18
CA TYR A 130 11.61 0.67 3.94
C TYR A 130 12.80 0.41 3.01
N GLU A 131 12.66 -0.43 1.97
CA GLU A 131 13.67 -0.62 0.93
C GLU A 131 14.02 0.69 0.22
N ASN A 132 13.02 1.51 -0.11
CA ASN A 132 13.22 2.83 -0.68
C ASN A 132 13.93 3.77 0.31
N GLN A 133 13.58 3.73 1.60
CA GLN A 133 14.25 4.53 2.63
C GLN A 133 15.74 4.17 2.74
N VAL A 134 16.07 2.88 2.76
CA VAL A 134 17.45 2.38 2.72
C VAL A 134 18.17 2.92 1.49
N SER A 135 17.62 2.69 0.30
CA SER A 135 18.21 3.12 -0.97
C SER A 135 18.47 4.63 -1.03
N GLN A 136 17.51 5.43 -0.59
CA GLN A 136 17.66 6.89 -0.59
C GLN A 136 18.73 7.36 0.42
N SER A 137 18.78 6.77 1.61
CA SER A 137 19.76 7.12 2.63
C SER A 137 21.17 6.68 2.21
N GLU A 138 21.33 5.49 1.64
CA GLU A 138 22.60 5.02 1.07
C GLU A 138 23.08 5.92 -0.08
N LYS A 139 22.18 6.35 -0.98
CA LYS A 139 22.53 7.31 -2.05
C LYS A 139 23.03 8.64 -1.50
N LYS A 140 22.46 9.14 -0.40
CA LYS A 140 22.90 10.38 0.26
C LYS A 140 24.28 10.20 0.89
N LEU A 141 24.52 9.10 1.60
CA LEU A 141 25.83 8.78 2.16
C LEU A 141 26.90 8.60 1.06
N ASN A 142 26.55 7.93 -0.04
CA ASN A 142 27.47 7.74 -1.16
C ASN A 142 27.85 9.04 -1.85
N LYS A 143 26.93 10.01 -1.96
CA LYS A 143 27.27 11.37 -2.43
C LYS A 143 28.27 12.06 -1.51
N MET A 144 28.15 11.87 -0.19
CA MET A 144 29.08 12.43 0.78
C MET A 144 30.47 11.81 0.71
N ARG A 145 30.60 10.55 0.23
CA ARG A 145 31.87 9.88 0.01
C ARG A 145 32.67 10.37 -1.21
N GLN A 146 32.14 11.34 -1.96
CA GLN A 146 32.83 12.02 -3.06
C GLN A 146 33.40 11.04 -4.14
N GLY A 147 32.68 9.94 -4.40
CA GLY A 147 33.04 8.94 -5.42
C GLY A 147 33.92 7.81 -4.93
N ASN A 148 34.44 7.84 -3.72
CA ASN A 148 35.17 6.73 -3.13
C ASN A 148 34.34 6.02 -2.06
N LEU A 149 33.72 4.90 -2.41
CA LEU A 149 32.81 4.14 -1.52
C LEU A 149 33.49 3.64 -0.23
N MET A 150 34.81 3.52 -0.21
CA MET A 150 35.59 3.07 0.95
C MET A 150 35.91 4.19 1.93
N THR A 151 35.54 5.44 1.61
CA THR A 151 35.82 6.58 2.49
C THR A 151 35.03 6.48 3.79
N ASP A 152 35.73 6.54 4.91
CA ASP A 152 35.13 6.70 6.23
C ASP A 152 34.58 8.13 6.39
N LEU A 153 33.26 8.23 6.41
CA LEU A 153 32.55 9.52 6.49
C LEU A 153 32.76 10.20 7.85
N HIS A 154 32.81 9.46 8.92
CA HIS A 154 33.02 10.04 10.26
C HIS A 154 34.41 10.65 10.39
N ASN A 155 35.41 10.04 9.80
CA ASN A 155 36.77 10.60 9.75
C ASN A 155 36.86 11.77 8.77
N LEU A 156 36.22 11.69 7.58
CA LEU A 156 36.23 12.76 6.57
C LEU A 156 35.61 14.06 7.09
N TYR A 157 34.55 13.96 7.88
CA TYR A 157 33.79 15.10 8.38
C TYR A 157 33.97 15.34 9.90
N LYS A 158 35.06 14.84 10.50
CA LYS A 158 35.30 14.89 11.95
C LYS A 158 35.21 16.32 12.53
N ASP A 159 35.55 17.32 11.75
CA ASP A 159 35.56 18.73 12.14
C ASP A 159 34.26 19.49 11.74
N ASP A 160 33.26 18.76 11.17
CA ASP A 160 31.94 19.32 10.82
C ASP A 160 30.80 18.61 11.56
N PRO A 161 30.43 19.08 12.77
CA PRO A 161 29.40 18.45 13.59
C PRO A 161 28.03 18.39 12.91
N ARG A 162 27.71 19.39 12.05
CA ARG A 162 26.40 19.41 11.34
C ARG A 162 26.33 18.29 10.30
N THR A 163 27.41 18.04 9.58
CA THR A 163 27.48 16.95 8.62
C THR A 163 27.51 15.60 9.32
N LEU A 164 28.22 15.45 10.43
CA LEU A 164 28.22 14.24 11.24
C LEU A 164 26.81 13.88 11.74
N THR A 165 26.05 14.87 12.20
CA THR A 165 24.63 14.63 12.61
C THR A 165 23.79 14.08 11.46
N LYS A 166 23.97 14.60 10.22
CA LYS A 166 23.26 14.08 9.04
C LYS A 166 23.67 12.65 8.71
N ILE A 167 24.97 12.34 8.79
CA ILE A 167 25.50 11.00 8.56
C ILE A 167 24.86 10.01 9.54
N SER A 168 24.93 10.30 10.85
CA SER A 168 24.33 9.46 11.89
C SER A 168 22.82 9.30 11.72
N THR A 169 22.13 10.35 11.25
CA THR A 169 20.70 10.26 10.95
C THR A 169 20.42 9.27 9.81
N TYR A 170 21.18 9.33 8.71
CA TYR A 170 20.99 8.40 7.59
C TYR A 170 21.38 6.97 7.95
N GLU A 171 22.44 6.78 8.72
CA GLU A 171 22.85 5.45 9.23
C GLU A 171 21.76 4.85 10.14
N SER A 172 21.21 5.63 11.06
CA SER A 172 20.11 5.21 11.93
C SER A 172 18.84 4.89 11.13
N GLN A 173 18.52 5.65 10.08
CA GLN A 173 17.39 5.36 9.19
C GLN A 173 17.57 4.03 8.44
N ILE A 174 18.78 3.74 7.97
CA ILE A 174 19.11 2.48 7.29
C ILE A 174 18.95 1.31 8.26
N GLU A 175 19.52 1.42 9.44
CA GLU A 175 19.48 0.35 10.46
C GLU A 175 18.05 0.05 10.91
N SER A 176 17.27 1.09 11.22
CA SER A 176 15.87 0.96 11.61
C SER A 176 15.04 0.32 10.49
N ALA A 177 15.23 0.74 9.24
CA ALA A 177 14.51 0.17 8.11
C ALA A 177 14.88 -1.30 7.87
N LYS A 178 16.17 -1.65 7.94
CA LYS A 178 16.63 -3.05 7.82
C LYS A 178 16.09 -3.94 8.93
N THR A 179 16.02 -3.41 10.16
CA THR A 179 15.42 -4.12 11.29
C THR A 179 13.94 -4.43 11.05
N ILE A 180 13.17 -3.44 10.58
CA ILE A 180 11.75 -3.64 10.26
C ILE A 180 11.59 -4.69 9.15
N ILE A 181 12.36 -4.58 8.05
CA ILE A 181 12.31 -5.57 6.95
C ILE A 181 12.62 -6.98 7.48
N GLY A 182 13.67 -7.13 8.30
CA GLY A 182 14.10 -8.43 8.81
C GLY A 182 13.19 -9.03 9.87
N SER A 183 12.39 -8.22 10.57
CA SER A 183 11.42 -8.67 11.58
C SER A 183 10.00 -8.82 11.07
N SER A 184 9.72 -8.41 9.81
CA SER A 184 8.38 -8.50 9.22
C SER A 184 8.02 -9.97 8.95
N ILE A 185 6.87 -10.39 9.47
CA ILE A 185 6.35 -11.77 9.31
C ILE A 185 5.58 -11.86 7.99
N ASN A 186 4.56 -11.00 7.83
CA ASN A 186 3.81 -10.88 6.59
C ASN A 186 4.22 -9.61 5.86
N THR A 187 4.43 -9.71 4.55
CA THR A 187 4.91 -8.56 3.77
C THR A 187 4.09 -8.31 2.53
N ILE A 188 3.94 -7.04 2.20
CA ILE A 188 3.46 -6.58 0.90
C ILE A 188 4.61 -5.81 0.24
N ARG A 189 4.84 -6.08 -1.04
CA ARG A 189 5.72 -5.28 -1.88
C ARG A 189 4.95 -4.82 -3.11
N MET A 190 4.78 -3.52 -3.27
CA MET A 190 4.16 -2.94 -4.46
C MET A 190 5.22 -2.58 -5.49
N ASN A 191 5.10 -3.16 -6.68
CA ASN A 191 5.90 -2.85 -7.86
C ASN A 191 5.06 -2.04 -8.84
N ARG A 192 5.59 -0.92 -9.29
CA ARG A 192 4.93 -0.05 -10.26
C ARG A 192 5.54 -0.23 -11.64
N HIS A 193 4.73 -0.65 -12.59
CA HIS A 193 5.09 -0.79 -14.01
C HIS A 193 4.47 0.36 -14.81
N GLU A 194 5.29 1.08 -15.55
CA GLU A 194 4.80 2.11 -16.47
C GLU A 194 4.32 1.46 -17.77
N LEU A 195 3.07 1.71 -18.14
CA LEU A 195 2.52 1.28 -19.42
C LEU A 195 2.94 2.29 -20.49
N SER A 196 4.02 1.96 -21.20
CA SER A 196 4.56 2.79 -22.27
C SER A 196 3.85 2.54 -23.61
N LYS A 197 4.02 3.44 -24.57
CA LYS A 197 3.51 3.27 -25.96
C LYS A 197 4.11 2.08 -26.70
N THR A 198 5.12 1.43 -26.13
CA THR A 198 5.76 0.22 -26.68
C THR A 198 5.04 -1.08 -26.28
N VAL A 199 4.04 -1.03 -25.41
CA VAL A 199 3.18 -2.17 -25.14
C VAL A 199 2.33 -2.40 -26.38
N ILE A 200 2.52 -3.57 -27.01
CA ILE A 200 1.77 -3.95 -28.23
C ILE A 200 0.35 -4.33 -27.82
N ASP A 201 -0.63 -3.72 -28.50
CA ASP A 201 -2.03 -4.07 -28.32
C ASP A 201 -2.27 -5.54 -28.65
N ARG A 202 -3.10 -6.21 -27.86
CA ARG A 202 -3.55 -7.57 -28.15
C ARG A 202 -4.81 -7.53 -29.01
N PRO A 203 -4.76 -7.98 -30.29
CA PRO A 203 -5.91 -7.88 -31.20
C PRO A 203 -7.13 -8.63 -30.72
N ASP A 204 -6.96 -9.71 -29.95
CA ASP A 204 -8.05 -10.51 -29.36
C ASP A 204 -8.86 -9.77 -28.28
N ILE A 205 -8.28 -8.73 -27.67
CA ILE A 205 -8.97 -7.88 -26.66
C ILE A 205 -9.66 -6.69 -27.32
N LEU A 206 -9.17 -6.23 -28.47
CA LEU A 206 -9.74 -5.08 -29.20
C LEU A 206 -10.97 -5.42 -30.03
N GLN A 207 -11.41 -6.68 -30.06
CA GLN A 207 -12.58 -7.15 -30.83
C GLN A 207 -13.86 -7.32 -30.00
N ILE A 208 -13.93 -6.71 -28.80
CA ILE A 208 -15.11 -6.74 -27.93
C ILE A 208 -16.02 -5.56 -28.24
#